data_4424c4c396c7e7641c77398d6736b863
#
_entry.id   4424c4c396c7e7641c77398d6736b863
#
_cell.length_a   1.000
_cell.length_b   1.000
_cell.length_c   1.000
_cell.angle_alpha   90.00
_cell.angle_beta   90.00
_cell.angle_gamma   90.00
#
_symmetry.space_group_name_H-M   'P 1'
#
loop_
_entity.id
_entity.type
_entity.pdbx_description
1 polymer ?
#
loop_
_entity_poly.entity_id
_entity_poly.type
_entity_poly.pdbx_seq_one_letter_code
_entity_poly.pdbx_strand_id
1 'polypeptide(L)'
;MYIRIEKVNLNTGEEIEIGLVAGPDSRRKEEICSLLAHKGHPWTFHVEKALDGTITDLQTRFYLGILGGHAVSNICLFEHDGVAILAHVYTKPEFRQRGIARQINRIVMEDFRQRGGRVLTLSTEYDSHPFRLYASFGFKEIISGVGNMTCELEPGCQQRIFAPGSEVSVRDQVWADWPHLNLLYHQSGGDWFRSVRHALYRPQSYERCFLEERVEVETLHLCAKTLVTEDGVVVGNLACGPDPRWYGAAGLVDLHVHENYAEHASRLLDGLACTKTKLISHARPGSIKERMLRDVGYVEEGRLTHFLCDSEDRYDVVILARNPC
;
A
#
# COMPACT_ATOMS: atom_id res chain seq x y z
N MET A 1 -19.86 -9.99 9.75
CA MET A 1 -20.87 -9.90 10.85
C MET A 1 -20.47 -8.80 11.82
N TYR A 2 -21.41 -7.92 12.26
CA TYR A 2 -21.15 -6.89 13.27
C TYR A 2 -20.96 -7.50 14.65
N ILE A 3 -19.88 -7.09 15.34
CA ILE A 3 -19.57 -7.50 16.71
C ILE A 3 -19.36 -6.22 17.52
N ARG A 4 -20.15 -6.03 18.58
CA ARG A 4 -19.92 -4.95 19.54
C ARG A 4 -18.68 -5.29 20.38
N ILE A 5 -17.73 -4.38 20.45
CA ILE A 5 -16.51 -4.55 21.23
C ILE A 5 -16.67 -3.90 22.61
N GLU A 6 -16.93 -2.60 22.65
CA GLU A 6 -16.93 -1.81 23.88
C GLU A 6 -17.89 -0.63 23.80
N LYS A 7 -18.34 -0.13 24.96
CA LYS A 7 -18.96 1.17 25.10
C LYS A 7 -18.01 2.10 25.87
N VAL A 8 -17.81 3.29 25.34
CA VAL A 8 -16.87 4.26 25.92
C VAL A 8 -17.52 5.63 26.09
N ASN A 9 -17.15 6.34 27.15
CA ASN A 9 -17.57 7.72 27.34
C ASN A 9 -16.68 8.67 26.53
N LEU A 10 -17.29 9.55 25.78
CA LEU A 10 -16.63 10.63 25.05
C LEU A 10 -16.27 11.79 25.97
N ASN A 11 -15.43 12.70 25.46
CA ASN A 11 -15.07 13.94 26.18
C ASN A 11 -16.27 14.83 26.50
N THR A 12 -17.37 14.64 25.79
CA THR A 12 -18.65 15.35 25.97
C THR A 12 -19.57 14.73 27.04
N GLY A 13 -19.18 13.58 27.61
CA GLY A 13 -20.00 12.82 28.54
C GLY A 13 -21.00 11.86 27.87
N GLU A 14 -21.12 11.88 26.53
CA GLU A 14 -21.95 10.95 25.78
C GLU A 14 -21.30 9.54 25.75
N GLU A 15 -22.09 8.49 25.79
CA GLU A 15 -21.65 7.10 25.58
C GLU A 15 -21.73 6.76 24.08
N ILE A 16 -20.66 6.25 23.51
CA ILE A 16 -20.61 5.72 22.15
C ILE A 16 -20.31 4.22 22.20
N GLU A 17 -20.98 3.46 21.34
CA GLU A 17 -20.66 2.06 21.12
C GLU A 17 -19.59 1.93 20.04
N ILE A 18 -18.55 1.14 20.28
CA ILE A 18 -17.55 0.79 19.28
C ILE A 18 -17.71 -0.69 18.92
N GLY A 19 -17.83 -0.94 17.63
CA GLY A 19 -17.99 -2.28 17.09
C GLY A 19 -17.17 -2.54 15.85
N LEU A 20 -17.04 -3.80 15.50
CA LEU A 20 -16.28 -4.31 14.38
C LEU A 20 -17.21 -4.95 13.35
N VAL A 21 -16.99 -4.60 12.09
CA VAL A 21 -17.48 -5.35 10.94
C VAL A 21 -16.28 -5.95 10.24
N ALA A 22 -16.15 -7.28 10.25
CA ALA A 22 -15.20 -7.99 9.41
C ALA A 22 -15.92 -8.38 8.11
N GLY A 23 -15.35 -8.04 6.96
CA GLY A 23 -15.90 -8.44 5.67
C GLY A 23 -15.87 -9.96 5.47
N PRO A 24 -16.82 -10.53 4.70
CA PRO A 24 -17.96 -9.86 4.10
C PRO A 24 -19.11 -9.59 5.08
N ASP A 25 -19.87 -8.51 4.87
CA ASP A 25 -21.07 -8.20 5.65
C ASP A 25 -22.10 -7.40 4.83
N SER A 26 -23.16 -8.06 4.40
CA SER A 26 -24.23 -7.42 3.62
C SER A 26 -25.14 -6.50 4.45
N ARG A 27 -25.24 -6.70 5.78
CA ARG A 27 -26.19 -5.97 6.62
C ARG A 27 -25.76 -4.52 6.88
N ARG A 28 -24.44 -4.30 7.02
CA ARG A 28 -23.87 -2.98 7.26
C ARG A 28 -23.23 -2.36 6.00
N LYS A 29 -23.32 -3.07 4.87
CA LYS A 29 -22.69 -2.62 3.62
C LYS A 29 -23.14 -1.23 3.21
N GLU A 30 -24.44 -0.99 3.09
CA GLU A 30 -25.00 0.29 2.66
C GLU A 30 -24.57 1.45 3.59
N GLU A 31 -24.59 1.21 4.90
CA GLU A 31 -24.20 2.21 5.90
C GLU A 31 -22.69 2.56 5.79
N ILE A 32 -21.82 1.54 5.66
CA ILE A 32 -20.37 1.73 5.54
C ILE A 32 -20.03 2.41 4.20
N CYS A 33 -20.61 1.96 3.10
CA CYS A 33 -20.40 2.56 1.79
C CYS A 33 -20.86 4.03 1.79
N SER A 34 -22.01 4.34 2.38
CA SER A 34 -22.50 5.72 2.53
C SER A 34 -21.55 6.58 3.37
N LEU A 35 -21.06 6.05 4.51
CA LEU A 35 -20.13 6.74 5.38
C LEU A 35 -18.81 7.09 4.67
N LEU A 36 -18.32 6.20 3.78
CA LEU A 36 -17.05 6.31 3.07
C LEU A 36 -17.16 6.82 1.62
N ALA A 37 -18.37 7.13 1.15
CA ALA A 37 -18.62 7.57 -0.24
C ALA A 37 -17.77 8.77 -0.66
N HIS A 38 -17.45 9.66 0.29
CA HIS A 38 -16.61 10.84 0.05
C HIS A 38 -15.16 10.51 -0.37
N LYS A 39 -14.69 9.27 -0.19
CA LYS A 39 -13.35 8.83 -0.59
C LYS A 39 -13.21 8.71 -2.10
N GLY A 40 -14.32 8.43 -2.80
CA GLY A 40 -14.32 8.23 -4.25
C GLY A 40 -13.58 6.97 -4.70
N HIS A 41 -13.56 6.77 -6.03
CA HIS A 41 -12.79 5.70 -6.67
C HIS A 41 -11.28 6.02 -6.63
N PRO A 42 -10.37 5.03 -6.42
CA PRO A 42 -10.62 3.58 -6.35
C PRO A 42 -10.93 3.04 -4.92
N TRP A 43 -11.04 3.90 -3.92
CA TRP A 43 -11.25 3.46 -2.53
C TRP A 43 -12.60 2.77 -2.32
N THR A 44 -13.68 3.31 -2.90
CA THR A 44 -15.01 2.71 -2.83
C THR A 44 -15.07 1.35 -3.50
N PHE A 45 -14.31 1.14 -4.58
CA PHE A 45 -14.16 -0.15 -5.24
C PHE A 45 -13.67 -1.26 -4.29
N HIS A 46 -12.64 -0.98 -3.48
CA HIS A 46 -12.17 -1.93 -2.48
C HIS A 46 -13.22 -2.17 -1.39
N VAL A 47 -13.81 -1.10 -0.83
CA VAL A 47 -14.81 -1.21 0.26
C VAL A 47 -16.00 -2.08 -0.17
N GLU A 48 -16.50 -1.88 -1.37
CA GLU A 48 -17.62 -2.66 -1.93
C GLU A 48 -17.25 -4.13 -2.09
N LYS A 49 -16.10 -4.44 -2.71
CA LYS A 49 -15.62 -5.81 -2.91
C LYS A 49 -15.32 -6.54 -1.60
N ALA A 50 -14.79 -5.85 -0.60
CA ALA A 50 -14.53 -6.43 0.72
C ALA A 50 -15.85 -6.79 1.44
N LEU A 51 -16.86 -5.94 1.35
CA LEU A 51 -18.16 -6.18 1.97
C LEU A 51 -19.02 -7.19 1.21
N ASP A 52 -18.85 -7.34 -0.11
CA ASP A 52 -19.53 -8.35 -0.94
C ASP A 52 -18.94 -9.75 -0.80
N GLY A 53 -17.72 -9.89 -0.24
CA GLY A 53 -17.01 -11.15 -0.19
C GLY A 53 -16.31 -11.55 -1.49
N THR A 54 -16.13 -10.61 -2.42
CA THR A 54 -15.32 -10.83 -3.62
C THR A 54 -13.84 -10.95 -3.28
N ILE A 55 -13.38 -10.23 -2.24
CA ILE A 55 -12.02 -10.34 -1.71
C ILE A 55 -12.03 -11.40 -0.61
N THR A 56 -11.30 -12.49 -0.81
CA THR A 56 -11.27 -13.64 0.10
C THR A 56 -9.91 -13.85 0.77
N ASP A 57 -8.86 -13.24 0.24
CA ASP A 57 -7.46 -13.43 0.65
C ASP A 57 -6.89 -12.26 1.46
N LEU A 58 -7.64 -11.16 1.62
CA LEU A 58 -7.29 -10.00 2.44
C LEU A 58 -8.35 -9.81 3.53
N GLN A 59 -7.91 -9.67 4.77
CA GLN A 59 -8.82 -9.33 5.86
C GLN A 59 -9.08 -7.82 5.87
N THR A 60 -10.33 -7.42 5.67
CA THR A 60 -10.76 -6.03 5.81
C THR A 60 -11.65 -5.89 7.04
N ARG A 61 -11.24 -5.04 7.97
CA ARG A 61 -11.92 -4.77 9.24
C ARG A 61 -12.34 -3.32 9.34
N PHE A 62 -13.62 -3.08 9.59
CA PHE A 62 -14.20 -1.75 9.77
C PHE A 62 -14.56 -1.58 11.25
N TYR A 63 -13.80 -0.75 11.96
CA TYR A 63 -14.10 -0.38 13.35
C TYR A 63 -14.97 0.86 13.33
N LEU A 64 -16.21 0.69 13.78
CA LEU A 64 -17.26 1.70 13.69
C LEU A 64 -17.53 2.32 15.06
N GLY A 65 -17.62 3.64 15.10
CA GLY A 65 -18.24 4.35 16.22
C GLY A 65 -19.73 4.53 15.95
N ILE A 66 -20.56 3.94 16.79
CA ILE A 66 -22.03 3.93 16.68
C ILE A 66 -22.63 4.84 17.73
N LEU A 67 -23.38 5.84 17.31
CA LEU A 67 -24.12 6.75 18.18
C LEU A 67 -25.58 6.81 17.73
N GLY A 68 -26.53 6.62 18.67
CA GLY A 68 -27.95 6.58 18.31
C GLY A 68 -28.33 5.46 17.32
N GLY A 69 -27.54 4.35 17.27
CA GLY A 69 -27.76 3.24 16.34
C GLY A 69 -27.13 3.40 14.95
N HIS A 70 -26.52 4.56 14.67
CA HIS A 70 -25.92 4.88 13.36
C HIS A 70 -24.40 5.01 13.43
N ALA A 71 -23.71 4.57 12.37
CA ALA A 71 -22.28 4.77 12.23
C ALA A 71 -21.96 6.26 11.99
N VAL A 72 -21.16 6.84 12.88
CA VAL A 72 -20.72 8.24 12.83
C VAL A 72 -19.22 8.37 12.59
N SER A 73 -18.47 7.29 12.79
CA SER A 73 -17.01 7.25 12.59
C SER A 73 -16.55 5.87 12.17
N ASN A 74 -15.43 5.80 11.46
CA ASN A 74 -14.80 4.57 11.00
C ASN A 74 -13.27 4.67 11.03
N ILE A 75 -12.62 3.54 11.32
CA ILE A 75 -11.22 3.24 11.01
C ILE A 75 -11.20 1.85 10.38
N CYS A 76 -10.47 1.70 9.25
CA CYS A 76 -10.26 0.41 8.62
C CYS A 76 -8.87 -0.14 8.88
N LEU A 77 -8.77 -1.47 8.98
CA LEU A 77 -7.53 -2.21 8.77
C LEU A 77 -7.67 -3.11 7.54
N PHE A 78 -6.66 -3.07 6.69
CA PHE A 78 -6.42 -4.05 5.64
C PHE A 78 -5.23 -4.86 6.06
N GLU A 79 -5.40 -6.15 6.35
CA GLU A 79 -4.37 -6.93 7.02
C GLU A 79 -4.15 -8.31 6.40
N HIS A 80 -2.90 -8.72 6.38
CA HIS A 80 -2.45 -10.06 6.02
C HIS A 80 -1.18 -10.38 6.80
N ASP A 81 -1.12 -11.56 7.43
CA ASP A 81 0.04 -12.11 8.16
C ASP A 81 0.73 -11.12 9.12
N GLY A 82 -0.07 -10.43 9.92
CA GLY A 82 0.45 -9.49 10.94
C GLY A 82 1.00 -8.18 10.39
N VAL A 83 0.84 -7.92 9.10
CA VAL A 83 1.11 -6.63 8.46
C VAL A 83 -0.21 -5.97 8.12
N ALA A 84 -0.38 -4.69 8.44
CA ALA A 84 -1.62 -3.98 8.15
C ALA A 84 -1.43 -2.55 7.67
N ILE A 85 -2.43 -2.07 6.92
CA ILE A 85 -2.63 -0.67 6.59
C ILE A 85 -3.78 -0.14 7.44
N LEU A 86 -3.54 0.93 8.20
CA LEU A 86 -4.57 1.66 8.91
C LEU A 86 -5.10 2.77 8.00
N ALA A 87 -6.32 2.63 7.54
CA ALA A 87 -6.88 3.48 6.49
C ALA A 87 -8.33 3.92 6.78
N HIS A 88 -8.88 4.73 5.89
CA HIS A 88 -10.27 5.20 5.91
C HIS A 88 -10.71 5.77 7.26
N VAL A 89 -9.80 6.46 7.95
CA VAL A 89 -10.15 7.16 9.19
C VAL A 89 -11.07 8.33 8.86
N TYR A 90 -12.29 8.25 9.36
CA TYR A 90 -13.29 9.28 9.12
C TYR A 90 -14.23 9.40 10.31
N THR A 91 -14.57 10.65 10.65
CA THR A 91 -15.65 10.98 11.58
C THR A 91 -16.50 12.06 10.92
N LYS A 92 -17.82 11.84 10.90
CA LYS A 92 -18.76 12.84 10.36
C LYS A 92 -18.52 14.21 11.00
N PRO A 93 -18.57 15.31 10.23
CA PRO A 93 -18.20 16.65 10.72
C PRO A 93 -18.85 17.06 12.05
N GLU A 94 -20.14 16.77 12.19
CA GLU A 94 -20.95 17.14 13.37
C GLU A 94 -20.58 16.35 14.65
N PHE A 95 -19.78 15.26 14.51
CA PHE A 95 -19.32 14.42 15.63
C PHE A 95 -17.81 14.57 15.91
N ARG A 96 -17.12 15.47 15.19
CA ARG A 96 -15.68 15.72 15.41
C ARG A 96 -15.42 16.39 16.76
N GLN A 97 -14.16 16.36 17.18
CA GLN A 97 -13.66 16.96 18.44
C GLN A 97 -14.24 16.36 19.73
N ARG A 98 -14.95 15.22 19.66
CA ARG A 98 -15.50 14.48 20.80
C ARG A 98 -14.59 13.35 21.30
N GLY A 99 -13.41 13.12 20.68
CA GLY A 99 -12.48 12.05 21.03
C GLY A 99 -12.77 10.70 20.38
N ILE A 100 -13.77 10.59 19.48
CA ILE A 100 -14.22 9.33 18.87
C ILE A 100 -13.07 8.60 18.16
N ALA A 101 -12.35 9.28 17.25
CA ALA A 101 -11.25 8.67 16.50
C ALA A 101 -10.14 8.15 17.42
N ARG A 102 -9.84 8.83 18.53
CA ARG A 102 -8.88 8.37 19.53
C ARG A 102 -9.32 7.07 20.20
N GLN A 103 -10.59 6.95 20.59
CA GLN A 103 -11.14 5.75 21.22
C GLN A 103 -11.13 4.56 20.25
N ILE A 104 -11.58 4.79 19.00
CA ILE A 104 -11.53 3.72 17.99
C ILE A 104 -10.09 3.29 17.74
N ASN A 105 -9.15 4.24 17.59
CA ASN A 105 -7.74 3.93 17.32
C ASN A 105 -7.11 3.11 18.47
N ARG A 106 -7.43 3.42 19.73
CA ARG A 106 -7.01 2.62 20.90
C ARG A 106 -7.46 1.16 20.75
N ILE A 107 -8.73 0.95 20.43
CA ILE A 107 -9.31 -0.39 20.23
C ILE A 107 -8.67 -1.11 19.05
N VAL A 108 -8.47 -0.42 17.92
CA VAL A 108 -7.78 -0.96 16.74
C VAL A 108 -6.40 -1.46 17.10
N MET A 109 -5.59 -0.64 17.79
CA MET A 109 -4.22 -1.00 18.17
C MET A 109 -4.18 -2.19 19.14
N GLU A 110 -5.12 -2.23 20.07
CA GLU A 110 -5.23 -3.31 21.04
C GLU A 110 -5.67 -4.63 20.40
N ASP A 111 -6.75 -4.61 19.60
CA ASP A 111 -7.26 -5.79 18.88
C ASP A 111 -6.22 -6.32 17.88
N PHE A 112 -5.55 -5.46 17.13
CA PHE A 112 -4.53 -5.88 16.18
C PHE A 112 -3.34 -6.55 16.90
N ARG A 113 -2.89 -5.99 18.02
CA ARG A 113 -1.83 -6.61 18.85
C ARG A 113 -2.26 -7.97 19.41
N GLN A 114 -3.48 -8.08 19.94
CA GLN A 114 -3.99 -9.34 20.51
C GLN A 114 -4.09 -10.46 19.48
N ARG A 115 -4.30 -10.12 18.20
CA ARG A 115 -4.34 -11.06 17.08
C ARG A 115 -2.97 -11.38 16.48
N GLY A 116 -1.87 -10.94 17.11
CA GLY A 116 -0.52 -11.19 16.62
C GLY A 116 -0.04 -10.19 15.55
N GLY A 117 -0.69 -9.03 15.46
CA GLY A 117 -0.25 -7.96 14.56
C GLY A 117 1.14 -7.46 14.92
N ARG A 118 2.00 -7.28 13.92
CA ARG A 118 3.42 -6.95 14.06
C ARG A 118 3.74 -5.51 13.66
N VAL A 119 3.19 -5.06 12.53
CA VAL A 119 3.49 -3.73 11.97
C VAL A 119 2.29 -3.13 11.26
N LEU A 120 2.08 -1.83 11.46
CA LEU A 120 1.07 -1.03 10.77
C LEU A 120 1.74 0.08 9.97
N THR A 121 1.17 0.36 8.82
CA THR A 121 1.52 1.51 7.98
C THR A 121 0.31 2.42 7.80
N LEU A 122 0.52 3.70 7.56
CA LEU A 122 -0.50 4.65 7.17
C LEU A 122 0.09 5.83 6.41
N SER A 123 -0.78 6.61 5.77
CA SER A 123 -0.44 7.89 5.15
C SER A 123 -1.41 8.96 5.63
N THR A 124 -0.88 10.13 5.96
CA THR A 124 -1.66 11.29 6.41
C THR A 124 -0.94 12.59 6.03
N GLU A 125 -1.62 13.72 6.12
CA GLU A 125 -0.99 15.03 5.93
C GLU A 125 -0.02 15.31 7.09
N TYR A 126 1.21 15.71 6.74
CA TYR A 126 2.25 16.05 7.70
C TYR A 126 1.79 17.16 8.65
N ASP A 127 2.17 17.05 9.92
CA ASP A 127 1.85 17.97 11.04
C ASP A 127 0.35 18.29 11.24
N SER A 128 -0.53 17.52 10.62
CA SER A 128 -1.97 17.62 10.80
C SER A 128 -2.42 17.11 12.18
N HIS A 129 -3.66 17.36 12.54
CA HIS A 129 -4.24 16.79 13.76
C HIS A 129 -4.25 15.23 13.73
N PRO A 130 -4.63 14.56 12.63
CA PRO A 130 -4.46 13.11 12.49
C PRO A 130 -3.02 12.64 12.66
N PHE A 131 -2.05 13.34 12.07
CA PHE A 131 -0.62 13.01 12.23
C PHE A 131 -0.22 12.96 13.71
N ARG A 132 -0.53 14.00 14.48
CA ARG A 132 -0.23 14.04 15.92
C ARG A 132 -0.98 12.97 16.71
N LEU A 133 -2.21 12.64 16.28
CA LEU A 133 -2.96 11.54 16.88
C LEU A 133 -2.21 10.20 16.68
N TYR A 134 -1.80 9.86 15.45
CA TYR A 134 -1.08 8.61 15.17
C TYR A 134 0.29 8.57 15.85
N ALA A 135 1.03 9.67 15.86
CA ALA A 135 2.28 9.76 16.60
C ALA A 135 2.10 9.43 18.10
N SER A 136 0.96 9.84 18.71
CA SER A 136 0.64 9.49 20.11
C SER A 136 0.37 8.01 20.36
N PHE A 137 0.16 7.22 19.30
CA PHE A 137 0.01 5.75 19.33
C PHE A 137 1.29 5.01 18.91
N GLY A 138 2.40 5.72 18.72
CA GLY A 138 3.70 5.12 18.41
C GLY A 138 4.05 5.04 16.92
N PHE A 139 3.24 5.62 16.04
CA PHE A 139 3.60 5.75 14.64
C PHE A 139 4.73 6.75 14.47
N LYS A 140 5.70 6.40 13.62
CA LYS A 140 6.87 7.23 13.27
C LYS A 140 6.92 7.46 11.78
N GLU A 141 7.32 8.66 11.37
CA GLU A 141 7.55 8.94 9.96
C GLU A 141 8.70 8.11 9.39
N ILE A 142 8.54 7.68 8.14
CA ILE A 142 9.60 7.01 7.37
C ILE A 142 10.56 8.03 6.73
N ILE A 143 10.03 9.19 6.34
CA ILE A 143 10.80 10.36 5.86
C ILE A 143 10.15 11.59 6.48
N SER A 144 10.96 12.44 7.09
CA SER A 144 10.48 13.66 7.75
C SER A 144 9.76 14.60 6.76
N GLY A 145 8.61 15.11 7.19
CA GLY A 145 7.84 16.08 6.43
C GLY A 145 6.91 15.51 5.36
N VAL A 146 6.78 14.17 5.26
CA VAL A 146 5.96 13.53 4.20
C VAL A 146 4.64 12.95 4.73
N GLY A 147 4.58 12.60 6.01
CA GLY A 147 3.38 12.06 6.65
C GLY A 147 3.08 10.58 6.36
N ASN A 148 4.00 9.86 5.72
CA ASN A 148 3.95 8.39 5.65
C ASN A 148 4.53 7.83 6.95
N MET A 149 3.77 7.00 7.66
CA MET A 149 4.13 6.57 9.00
C MET A 149 4.06 5.05 9.15
N THR A 150 4.91 4.51 10.02
CA THR A 150 4.95 3.09 10.39
C THR A 150 4.96 2.95 11.90
N CYS A 151 4.25 1.96 12.43
CA CYS A 151 4.25 1.57 13.83
C CYS A 151 4.62 0.08 13.95
N GLU A 152 5.78 -0.20 14.52
CA GLU A 152 6.15 -1.58 14.91
C GLU A 152 5.58 -1.89 16.30
N LEU A 153 4.69 -2.87 16.37
CA LEU A 153 4.20 -3.40 17.64
C LEU A 153 5.18 -4.42 18.22
N GLU A 154 5.97 -5.04 17.37
CA GLU A 154 7.07 -5.92 17.71
C GLU A 154 8.38 -5.28 17.22
N PRO A 155 9.25 -4.78 18.12
CA PRO A 155 10.48 -4.09 17.74
C PRO A 155 11.37 -4.93 16.82
N GLY A 156 11.85 -4.31 15.72
CA GLY A 156 12.71 -4.95 14.73
C GLY A 156 11.97 -5.94 13.82
N CYS A 157 10.65 -5.95 13.79
CA CYS A 157 9.90 -6.87 12.93
C CYS A 157 10.13 -6.59 11.44
N GLN A 158 10.32 -5.33 11.04
CA GLN A 158 10.60 -5.01 9.64
C GLN A 158 11.92 -5.63 9.16
N GLN A 159 12.97 -5.56 9.97
CA GLN A 159 14.26 -6.20 9.65
C GLN A 159 14.12 -7.72 9.53
N ARG A 160 13.27 -8.35 10.34
CA ARG A 160 13.00 -9.80 10.24
C ARG A 160 12.13 -10.15 9.04
N ILE A 161 11.12 -9.35 8.73
CA ILE A 161 10.24 -9.54 7.56
C ILE A 161 11.06 -9.52 6.26
N PHE A 162 12.01 -8.60 6.15
CA PHE A 162 12.87 -8.48 4.96
C PHE A 162 14.27 -9.09 5.14
N ALA A 163 14.45 -10.00 6.11
CA ALA A 163 15.75 -10.67 6.30
C ALA A 163 16.16 -11.45 5.05
N PRO A 164 17.45 -11.42 4.66
CA PRO A 164 17.92 -12.15 3.47
C PRO A 164 17.92 -13.67 3.70
N GLY A 165 17.97 -14.44 2.62
CA GLY A 165 18.25 -15.89 2.65
C GLY A 165 17.04 -16.80 2.46
N SER A 166 15.82 -16.27 2.34
CA SER A 166 14.65 -17.08 1.97
C SER A 166 14.62 -17.33 0.48
N GLU A 167 14.22 -18.53 0.07
CA GLU A 167 13.90 -18.81 -1.33
C GLU A 167 12.68 -17.98 -1.75
N VAL A 168 12.65 -17.61 -3.03
CA VAL A 168 11.60 -16.77 -3.57
C VAL A 168 10.97 -17.38 -4.82
N SER A 169 9.69 -17.06 -5.02
CA SER A 169 8.93 -17.40 -6.22
C SER A 169 8.22 -16.18 -6.79
N VAL A 170 7.83 -16.26 -8.07
CA VAL A 170 7.06 -15.22 -8.74
C VAL A 170 5.64 -15.72 -8.97
N ARG A 171 4.65 -14.87 -8.64
CA ARG A 171 3.23 -15.13 -8.93
C ARG A 171 2.49 -13.88 -9.32
N ASP A 172 1.27 -14.04 -9.79
CA ASP A 172 0.39 -12.89 -10.00
C ASP A 172 0.08 -12.18 -8.67
N GLN A 173 -0.02 -10.86 -8.73
CA GLN A 173 -0.38 -10.02 -7.58
C GLN A 173 -1.82 -10.32 -7.15
N VAL A 174 -2.02 -10.50 -5.85
CA VAL A 174 -3.33 -10.77 -5.21
C VAL A 174 -3.66 -9.69 -4.16
N TRP A 175 -4.89 -9.68 -3.64
CA TRP A 175 -5.30 -8.68 -2.64
C TRP A 175 -4.50 -8.78 -1.33
N ALA A 176 -4.13 -9.99 -0.91
CA ALA A 176 -3.30 -10.25 0.27
C ALA A 176 -1.94 -9.55 0.23
N ASP A 177 -1.44 -9.21 -0.97
CA ASP A 177 -0.14 -8.54 -1.12
C ASP A 177 -0.15 -7.08 -0.68
N TRP A 178 -1.31 -6.46 -0.64
CA TRP A 178 -1.43 -5.01 -0.42
C TRP A 178 -0.72 -4.49 0.84
N PRO A 179 -0.94 -5.05 2.04
CA PRO A 179 -0.22 -4.59 3.24
C PRO A 179 1.29 -4.75 3.13
N HIS A 180 1.75 -5.89 2.61
CA HIS A 180 3.18 -6.16 2.42
C HIS A 180 3.81 -5.25 1.36
N LEU A 181 3.12 -5.00 0.24
CA LEU A 181 3.59 -4.05 -0.77
C LEU A 181 3.68 -2.64 -0.20
N ASN A 182 2.68 -2.18 0.56
CA ASN A 182 2.76 -0.87 1.20
C ASN A 182 3.96 -0.79 2.16
N LEU A 183 4.22 -1.85 2.94
CA LEU A 183 5.38 -1.93 3.80
C LEU A 183 6.71 -1.97 3.02
N LEU A 184 6.78 -2.70 1.89
CA LEU A 184 7.93 -2.73 1.00
C LEU A 184 8.25 -1.33 0.44
N TYR A 185 7.23 -0.61 -0.01
CA TYR A 185 7.40 0.75 -0.52
C TYR A 185 7.73 1.78 0.56
N HIS A 186 7.53 1.46 1.84
CA HIS A 186 7.97 2.26 2.98
C HIS A 186 9.45 2.04 3.33
N GLN A 187 10.11 0.96 2.87
CA GLN A 187 11.52 0.71 3.20
C GLN A 187 12.44 1.82 2.65
N SER A 188 13.48 2.15 3.40
CA SER A 188 14.43 3.21 3.02
C SER A 188 15.42 2.80 1.95
N GLY A 189 15.70 1.49 1.82
CA GLY A 189 16.64 0.95 0.83
C GLY A 189 16.07 0.79 -0.58
N GLY A 190 16.92 0.39 -1.52
CA GLY A 190 16.55 0.07 -2.90
C GLY A 190 16.64 1.24 -3.88
N ASP A 191 16.11 1.02 -5.09
CA ASP A 191 16.16 2.02 -6.15
C ASP A 191 15.18 3.18 -5.87
N TRP A 192 15.59 4.40 -6.24
CA TRP A 192 14.77 5.59 -6.17
C TRP A 192 13.54 5.53 -7.06
N PHE A 193 13.68 4.94 -8.27
CA PHE A 193 12.58 4.78 -9.22
C PHE A 193 11.76 3.54 -8.89
N ARG A 194 10.88 3.64 -7.90
CA ARG A 194 10.03 2.54 -7.48
C ARG A 194 8.87 2.31 -8.43
N SER A 195 8.19 3.39 -8.82
CA SER A 195 7.18 3.36 -9.86
C SER A 195 7.11 4.71 -10.58
N VAL A 196 7.34 4.71 -11.88
CA VAL A 196 7.19 5.90 -12.73
C VAL A 196 5.72 6.12 -13.07
N ARG A 197 4.94 5.06 -13.21
CA ARG A 197 3.49 5.10 -13.40
C ARG A 197 2.79 5.92 -12.33
N HIS A 198 3.21 5.75 -11.09
CA HIS A 198 2.61 6.38 -9.91
C HIS A 198 3.46 7.51 -9.32
N ALA A 199 4.51 7.94 -10.02
CA ALA A 199 5.45 8.97 -9.56
C ALA A 199 6.05 8.68 -8.17
N LEU A 200 6.38 7.41 -7.88
CA LEU A 200 7.03 7.01 -6.63
C LEU A 200 8.55 6.95 -6.81
N TYR A 201 9.23 7.99 -6.35
CA TYR A 201 10.68 8.17 -6.53
C TYR A 201 11.50 8.05 -5.24
N ARG A 202 10.87 7.65 -4.12
CA ARG A 202 11.48 7.47 -2.79
C ARG A 202 10.53 6.64 -1.91
N PRO A 203 10.90 6.31 -0.65
CA PRO A 203 9.96 5.69 0.27
C PRO A 203 8.66 6.48 0.37
N GLN A 204 7.54 5.85 0.02
CA GLN A 204 6.21 6.46 0.00
C GLN A 204 5.13 5.40 0.20
N SER A 205 3.90 5.85 0.46
CA SER A 205 2.73 4.97 0.50
C SER A 205 2.40 4.43 -0.89
N TYR A 206 2.12 3.15 -0.95
CA TYR A 206 1.64 2.43 -2.15
C TYR A 206 0.14 2.14 -2.09
N GLU A 207 -0.55 2.64 -1.07
CA GLU A 207 -1.95 2.31 -0.81
C GLU A 207 -2.87 2.54 -2.02
N ARG A 208 -2.83 3.75 -2.57
CA ARG A 208 -3.66 4.13 -3.72
C ARG A 208 -3.19 3.44 -5.01
N CYS A 209 -1.87 3.35 -5.17
CA CYS A 209 -1.26 2.76 -6.36
C CYS A 209 -1.68 1.31 -6.53
N PHE A 210 -1.70 0.53 -5.45
CA PHE A 210 -2.18 -0.84 -5.47
C PHE A 210 -3.63 -0.94 -5.97
N LEU A 211 -4.52 -0.08 -5.48
CA LEU A 211 -5.92 -0.07 -5.92
C LEU A 211 -6.08 0.32 -7.39
N GLU A 212 -5.32 1.31 -7.85
CA GLU A 212 -5.31 1.71 -9.27
C GLU A 212 -4.84 0.54 -10.14
N GLU A 213 -3.77 -0.16 -9.75
CA GLU A 213 -3.30 -1.36 -10.44
C GLU A 213 -4.35 -2.48 -10.43
N ARG A 214 -5.02 -2.73 -9.31
CA ARG A 214 -6.08 -3.76 -9.24
C ARG A 214 -7.24 -3.45 -10.18
N VAL A 215 -7.65 -2.19 -10.29
CA VAL A 215 -8.66 -1.75 -11.27
C VAL A 215 -8.16 -1.97 -12.69
N GLU A 216 -6.92 -1.62 -12.99
CA GLU A 216 -6.33 -1.79 -14.33
C GLU A 216 -6.14 -3.27 -14.69
N VAL A 217 -5.75 -4.12 -13.74
CA VAL A 217 -5.67 -5.58 -13.94
C VAL A 217 -7.02 -6.16 -14.37
N GLU A 218 -8.10 -5.70 -13.74
CA GLU A 218 -9.44 -6.19 -14.05
C GLU A 218 -10.03 -5.61 -15.35
N THR A 219 -9.60 -4.42 -15.76
CA THR A 219 -10.23 -3.68 -16.87
C THR A 219 -9.34 -3.48 -18.09
N LEU A 220 -8.05 -3.32 -17.92
CA LEU A 220 -7.13 -2.85 -18.96
C LEU A 220 -5.95 -3.79 -19.25
N HIS A 221 -5.96 -4.99 -18.68
CA HIS A 221 -4.91 -5.97 -18.89
C HIS A 221 -3.51 -5.55 -18.40
N LEU A 222 -3.44 -4.80 -17.30
CA LEU A 222 -2.18 -4.61 -16.60
C LEU A 222 -1.67 -5.96 -16.10
N CYS A 223 -0.41 -6.29 -16.38
CA CYS A 223 0.29 -7.40 -15.75
C CYS A 223 0.92 -6.91 -14.45
N ALA A 224 0.46 -7.42 -13.31
CA ALA A 224 1.04 -7.15 -12.00
C ALA A 224 1.51 -8.45 -11.36
N LYS A 225 2.78 -8.52 -10.98
CA LYS A 225 3.41 -9.71 -10.37
C LYS A 225 4.15 -9.34 -9.09
N THR A 226 4.24 -10.30 -8.20
CA THR A 226 4.98 -10.19 -6.94
C THR A 226 6.06 -11.25 -6.84
N LEU A 227 7.19 -10.86 -6.25
CA LEU A 227 8.24 -11.75 -5.78
C LEU A 227 7.98 -12.03 -4.30
N VAL A 228 7.75 -13.29 -3.95
CA VAL A 228 7.35 -13.71 -2.61
C VAL A 228 8.30 -14.74 -2.05
N THR A 229 8.60 -14.65 -0.76
CA THR A 229 9.35 -15.67 -0.02
C THR A 229 8.49 -16.89 0.24
N GLU A 230 9.09 -18.00 0.66
CA GLU A 230 8.37 -19.22 1.09
C GLU A 230 7.37 -18.94 2.21
N ASP A 231 7.67 -17.99 3.10
CA ASP A 231 6.80 -17.57 4.20
C ASP A 231 5.69 -16.60 3.74
N GLY A 232 5.57 -16.34 2.44
CA GLY A 232 4.52 -15.48 1.88
C GLY A 232 4.80 -13.98 1.93
N VAL A 233 5.98 -13.55 2.37
CA VAL A 233 6.35 -12.13 2.41
C VAL A 233 6.62 -11.62 1.00
N VAL A 234 5.99 -10.49 0.64
CA VAL A 234 6.26 -9.83 -0.63
C VAL A 234 7.52 -8.99 -0.53
N VAL A 235 8.54 -9.35 -1.31
CA VAL A 235 9.85 -8.70 -1.34
C VAL A 235 10.15 -7.99 -2.66
N GLY A 236 9.23 -8.08 -3.62
CA GLY A 236 9.33 -7.38 -4.89
C GLY A 236 8.00 -7.26 -5.61
N ASN A 237 7.91 -6.26 -6.47
CA ASN A 237 6.73 -5.95 -7.28
C ASN A 237 7.16 -5.58 -8.70
N LEU A 238 6.37 -6.02 -9.68
CA LEU A 238 6.45 -5.61 -11.08
C LEU A 238 5.05 -5.26 -11.56
N ALA A 239 4.92 -4.09 -12.20
CA ALA A 239 3.75 -3.68 -12.94
C ALA A 239 4.14 -3.39 -14.40
N CYS A 240 3.47 -4.03 -15.35
CA CYS A 240 3.68 -3.83 -16.78
C CYS A 240 2.35 -3.62 -17.49
N GLY A 241 2.20 -2.50 -18.14
CA GLY A 241 0.99 -2.16 -18.89
C GLY A 241 1.20 -1.00 -19.83
N PRO A 242 0.15 -0.54 -20.51
CA PRO A 242 0.24 0.60 -21.42
C PRO A 242 0.88 1.82 -20.75
N ASP A 243 1.86 2.44 -21.40
CA ASP A 243 2.41 3.70 -20.91
C ASP A 243 1.43 4.86 -21.22
N PRO A 244 0.86 5.48 -20.18
CA PRO A 244 -0.16 6.53 -20.38
C PRO A 244 0.40 7.76 -21.11
N ARG A 245 1.70 7.99 -21.06
CA ARG A 245 2.35 9.13 -21.73
C ARG A 245 2.35 8.98 -23.27
N TRP A 246 2.24 7.75 -23.76
CA TRP A 246 2.31 7.40 -25.19
C TRP A 246 1.02 6.76 -25.72
N TYR A 247 -0.10 6.98 -25.04
CA TYR A 247 -1.41 6.40 -25.40
C TYR A 247 -1.37 4.88 -25.64
N GLY A 248 -0.50 4.18 -24.93
CA GLY A 248 -0.36 2.73 -25.05
C GLY A 248 0.47 2.24 -26.25
N ALA A 249 1.09 3.14 -27.03
CA ALA A 249 2.01 2.75 -28.11
C ALA A 249 3.28 2.04 -27.60
N ALA A 250 3.62 2.23 -26.32
CA ALA A 250 4.67 1.51 -25.61
C ALA A 250 4.12 0.97 -24.30
N GLY A 251 4.76 -0.08 -23.76
CA GLY A 251 4.51 -0.59 -22.43
C GLY A 251 5.49 0.02 -21.43
N LEU A 252 4.97 0.42 -20.27
CA LEU A 252 5.78 0.87 -19.13
C LEU A 252 5.97 -0.31 -18.17
N VAL A 253 7.22 -0.55 -17.79
CA VAL A 253 7.63 -1.57 -16.81
C VAL A 253 8.15 -0.85 -15.56
N ASP A 254 7.40 -0.94 -14.50
CA ASP A 254 7.83 -0.55 -13.16
C ASP A 254 8.24 -1.78 -12.36
N LEU A 255 9.37 -1.68 -11.68
CA LEU A 255 9.97 -2.76 -10.92
C LEU A 255 10.56 -2.18 -9.62
N HIS A 256 10.16 -2.75 -8.49
CA HIS A 256 10.74 -2.45 -7.19
C HIS A 256 10.95 -3.73 -6.41
N VAL A 257 12.17 -3.96 -5.93
CA VAL A 257 12.56 -5.13 -5.14
C VAL A 257 13.36 -4.67 -3.94
N HIS A 258 13.11 -5.27 -2.78
CA HIS A 258 13.89 -5.02 -1.58
C HIS A 258 15.37 -5.34 -1.83
N GLU A 259 16.29 -4.54 -1.31
CA GLU A 259 17.73 -4.66 -1.58
C GLU A 259 18.29 -6.05 -1.24
N ASN A 260 17.82 -6.68 -0.18
CA ASN A 260 18.22 -8.03 0.24
C ASN A 260 17.80 -9.13 -0.75
N TYR A 261 16.93 -8.84 -1.69
CA TYR A 261 16.41 -9.77 -2.71
C TYR A 261 16.66 -9.28 -4.14
N ALA A 262 17.50 -8.26 -4.30
CA ALA A 262 17.75 -7.61 -5.58
C ALA A 262 18.29 -8.59 -6.65
N GLU A 263 19.05 -9.61 -6.25
CA GLU A 263 19.58 -10.65 -7.15
C GLU A 263 18.48 -11.50 -7.81
N HIS A 264 17.27 -11.55 -7.21
CA HIS A 264 16.15 -12.32 -7.73
C HIS A 264 15.21 -11.50 -8.62
N ALA A 265 15.45 -10.22 -8.82
CA ALA A 265 14.52 -9.35 -9.54
C ALA A 265 14.39 -9.69 -11.03
N SER A 266 15.40 -10.32 -11.66
CA SER A 266 15.30 -10.83 -13.03
C SER A 266 14.14 -11.82 -13.19
N ARG A 267 13.84 -12.63 -12.18
CA ARG A 267 12.72 -13.57 -12.18
C ARG A 267 11.36 -12.91 -12.43
N LEU A 268 11.16 -11.67 -11.96
CA LEU A 268 9.95 -10.89 -12.25
C LEU A 268 9.87 -10.52 -13.74
N LEU A 269 11.00 -10.22 -14.36
CA LEU A 269 11.09 -9.83 -15.77
C LEU A 269 10.96 -11.03 -16.72
N ASP A 270 11.41 -12.22 -16.32
CA ASP A 270 11.27 -13.46 -17.10
C ASP A 270 9.79 -13.82 -17.32
N GLY A 271 8.92 -13.46 -16.40
CA GLY A 271 7.47 -13.67 -16.50
C GLY A 271 6.75 -12.69 -17.44
N LEU A 272 7.44 -11.70 -18.01
CA LEU A 272 6.89 -10.85 -19.06
C LEU A 272 6.98 -11.61 -20.39
N ALA A 273 5.83 -12.12 -20.85
CA ALA A 273 5.71 -12.70 -22.17
C ALA A 273 6.28 -11.77 -23.24
N CYS A 274 6.80 -12.32 -24.31
CA CYS A 274 7.21 -11.57 -25.47
C CYS A 274 6.03 -10.70 -25.96
N THR A 275 6.16 -9.39 -25.83
CA THR A 275 5.11 -8.45 -26.21
C THR A 275 5.36 -7.98 -27.62
N LYS A 276 4.27 -7.69 -28.36
CA LYS A 276 4.35 -7.02 -29.66
C LYS A 276 4.65 -5.52 -29.51
N THR A 277 4.79 -5.03 -28.30
CA THR A 277 4.93 -3.61 -27.95
C THR A 277 6.31 -3.39 -27.33
N LYS A 278 6.96 -2.30 -27.67
CA LYS A 278 8.19 -1.85 -27.02
C LYS A 278 7.97 -1.63 -25.53
N LEU A 279 8.85 -2.20 -24.69
CA LEU A 279 8.81 -2.03 -23.24
C LEU A 279 9.82 -0.97 -22.80
N ILE A 280 9.38 -0.03 -21.96
CA ILE A 280 10.19 1.05 -21.42
C ILE A 280 10.25 0.93 -19.91
N SER A 281 11.42 1.12 -19.34
CA SER A 281 11.63 1.22 -17.91
C SER A 281 12.61 2.34 -17.59
N HIS A 282 12.62 2.77 -16.32
CA HIS A 282 13.46 3.86 -15.84
C HIS A 282 14.27 3.41 -14.64
N ALA A 283 15.52 3.83 -14.57
CA ALA A 283 16.39 3.51 -13.45
C ALA A 283 17.35 4.67 -13.16
N ARG A 284 17.93 4.67 -11.98
CA ARG A 284 19.06 5.52 -11.64
C ARG A 284 20.32 4.94 -12.29
N PRO A 285 21.18 5.76 -12.90
CA PRO A 285 22.46 5.30 -13.46
C PRO A 285 23.30 4.58 -12.41
N GLY A 286 23.84 3.42 -12.76
CA GLY A 286 24.67 2.60 -11.89
C GLY A 286 23.90 1.80 -10.82
N SER A 287 22.57 1.87 -10.80
CA SER A 287 21.74 1.11 -9.85
C SER A 287 21.70 -0.37 -10.18
N ILE A 288 21.32 -1.17 -9.17
CA ILE A 288 21.06 -2.61 -9.37
C ILE A 288 19.95 -2.79 -10.41
N LYS A 289 18.89 -1.96 -10.36
CA LYS A 289 17.78 -2.00 -11.31
C LYS A 289 18.24 -1.80 -12.75
N GLU A 290 19.13 -0.83 -13.01
CA GLU A 290 19.70 -0.63 -14.35
C GLU A 290 20.42 -1.89 -14.85
N ARG A 291 21.30 -2.46 -14.02
CA ARG A 291 22.06 -3.66 -14.38
C ARG A 291 21.12 -4.82 -14.73
N MET A 292 20.14 -5.10 -13.87
CA MET A 292 19.17 -6.18 -14.09
C MET A 292 18.37 -6.01 -15.38
N LEU A 293 17.92 -4.79 -15.67
CA LEU A 293 17.21 -4.50 -16.92
C LEU A 293 18.11 -4.77 -18.14
N ARG A 294 19.39 -4.37 -18.08
CA ARG A 294 20.36 -4.63 -19.14
C ARG A 294 20.63 -6.14 -19.32
N ASP A 295 20.74 -6.89 -18.23
CA ASP A 295 20.97 -8.34 -18.25
C ASP A 295 19.84 -9.10 -18.95
N VAL A 296 18.60 -8.60 -18.91
CA VAL A 296 17.45 -9.18 -19.62
C VAL A 296 17.15 -8.49 -20.96
N GLY A 297 18.13 -7.77 -21.54
CA GLY A 297 18.09 -7.26 -22.90
C GLY A 297 17.50 -5.86 -23.09
N TYR A 298 17.35 -5.07 -22.01
CA TYR A 298 17.04 -3.65 -22.16
C TYR A 298 18.30 -2.87 -22.54
N VAL A 299 18.16 -1.91 -23.44
CA VAL A 299 19.21 -1.01 -23.88
C VAL A 299 18.86 0.44 -23.51
N GLU A 300 19.88 1.25 -23.22
CA GLU A 300 19.69 2.69 -22.96
C GLU A 300 19.31 3.39 -24.27
N GLU A 301 18.18 4.09 -24.27
CA GLU A 301 17.70 4.88 -25.39
C GLU A 301 17.66 6.39 -25.08
N GLY A 302 17.86 6.75 -23.83
CA GLY A 302 17.91 8.16 -23.44
C GLY A 302 18.37 8.34 -22.01
N ARG A 303 18.80 9.57 -21.72
CA ARG A 303 19.19 10.02 -20.40
C ARG A 303 18.65 11.40 -20.12
N LEU A 304 18.03 11.55 -18.94
CA LEU A 304 17.58 12.83 -18.43
C LEU A 304 18.54 13.26 -17.34
N THR A 305 19.36 14.28 -17.62
CA THR A 305 20.37 14.78 -16.69
C THR A 305 19.72 15.66 -15.63
N HIS A 306 20.11 15.47 -14.36
CA HIS A 306 19.62 16.25 -13.23
C HIS A 306 18.07 16.32 -13.13
N PHE A 307 17.40 15.25 -13.52
CA PHE A 307 15.95 15.23 -13.68
C PHE A 307 15.20 15.20 -12.35
N LEU A 308 15.73 14.47 -11.36
CA LEU A 308 15.16 14.42 -10.02
C LEU A 308 16.02 15.20 -9.05
N CYS A 309 15.35 15.91 -8.15
CA CYS A 309 15.99 16.63 -7.05
C CYS A 309 15.52 16.06 -5.71
N ASP A 310 16.46 15.81 -4.80
CA ASP A 310 16.21 15.51 -3.41
C ASP A 310 17.04 16.45 -2.56
N SER A 311 16.37 17.36 -1.86
CA SER A 311 17.02 18.45 -1.13
C SER A 311 18.09 19.19 -1.97
N GLU A 312 19.36 18.85 -1.81
CA GLU A 312 20.48 19.46 -2.53
C GLU A 312 21.02 18.58 -3.66
N ASP A 313 20.69 17.28 -3.66
CA ASP A 313 21.19 16.33 -4.64
C ASP A 313 20.30 16.28 -5.90
N ARG A 314 20.98 16.11 -7.04
CA ARG A 314 20.32 15.93 -8.34
C ARG A 314 20.71 14.59 -8.93
N TYR A 315 19.73 13.90 -9.45
CA TYR A 315 19.89 12.55 -9.98
C TYR A 315 19.51 12.48 -11.46
N ASP A 316 20.36 11.81 -12.22
CA ASP A 316 20.05 11.44 -13.61
C ASP A 316 19.07 10.26 -13.65
N VAL A 317 18.35 10.16 -14.77
CA VAL A 317 17.48 9.04 -15.10
C VAL A 317 17.94 8.45 -16.40
N VAL A 318 18.18 7.14 -16.45
CA VAL A 318 18.32 6.40 -17.71
C VAL A 318 16.96 5.83 -18.12
N ILE A 319 16.63 6.02 -19.38
CA ILE A 319 15.49 5.43 -20.05
C ILE A 319 15.99 4.18 -20.77
N LEU A 320 15.52 3.04 -20.33
CA LEU A 320 15.90 1.72 -20.82
C LEU A 320 14.73 1.13 -21.60
N ALA A 321 15.00 0.55 -22.77
CA ALA A 321 13.94 -0.05 -23.57
C ALA A 321 14.34 -1.42 -24.10
N ARG A 322 13.33 -2.30 -24.24
CA ARG A 322 13.42 -3.58 -24.92
C ARG A 322 12.44 -3.60 -26.08
N ASN A 323 12.96 -3.88 -27.28
CA ASN A 323 12.14 -4.00 -28.48
C ASN A 323 11.25 -5.26 -28.42
N PRO A 324 10.14 -5.28 -29.19
CA PRO A 324 9.33 -6.48 -29.39
C PRO A 324 10.18 -7.64 -29.93
N CYS A 325 9.80 -8.86 -29.56
CA CYS A 325 10.38 -10.06 -30.13
C CYS A 325 9.86 -10.28 -31.54
#